data_d85645406735036d24d6145e20d14b33
#
_entry.id   d85645406735036d24d6145e20d14b33
#
_cell.length_a   1.000
_cell.length_b   1.000
_cell.length_c   1.000
_cell.angle_alpha   90.00
_cell.angle_beta   90.00
_cell.angle_gamma   90.00
#
_symmetry.space_group_name_H-M   'P 1'
#
loop_
_entity.id
_entity.type
_entity.pdbx_description
1 polymer ?
#
loop_
_entity_poly.entity_id
_entity_poly.type
_entity_poly.pdbx_seq_one_letter_code
_entity_poly.pdbx_strand_id
1 'polypeptide(L)'
;MNDWNPILYEKFLKERTLPAKDLLSRIDIASPQKIIDIGCGPGNSTKVLFDKFPNAKIIGIDNSKKMIEQAKNNFSKIEFINADISTDEINYENEFDIVFSNACMQWIPNHHVLLKKLMNMLKQNGILAVQIPINFSEPIHKLIQKVTTSDKWKNKFSVKREMYNLSQNEYCDILAELSSDFFMWETTYYHVMPSHSSLLDWYKGTGLSPYLNQLSEPDVNFFLQEIFEGLTEIYPKQKNGQILFKFPRLFFVAKK
;
A
#
# COMPACT_ATOMS: atom_id res chain seq x y z
N MET A 1 4.90 -16.62 -0.02
CA MET A 1 4.88 -15.14 -0.18
C MET A 1 4.28 -14.83 -1.55
N ASN A 2 3.21 -14.03 -1.59
CA ASN A 2 2.49 -13.79 -2.84
C ASN A 2 3.28 -12.83 -3.73
N ASP A 3 3.75 -13.31 -4.87
CA ASP A 3 4.46 -12.48 -5.86
C ASP A 3 3.48 -11.52 -6.55
N TRP A 4 3.66 -10.24 -6.28
CA TRP A 4 2.96 -9.17 -6.97
C TRP A 4 3.37 -9.11 -8.45
N ASN A 5 2.41 -8.82 -9.36
CA ASN A 5 2.70 -8.65 -10.78
C ASN A 5 3.09 -7.19 -11.08
N PRO A 6 4.37 -6.89 -11.35
CA PRO A 6 4.85 -5.53 -11.56
C PRO A 6 4.24 -4.83 -12.78
N ILE A 7 3.99 -5.56 -13.87
CA ILE A 7 3.45 -5.01 -15.13
C ILE A 7 2.03 -4.46 -14.93
N LEU A 8 1.17 -5.23 -14.24
CA LEU A 8 -0.18 -4.77 -13.89
C LEU A 8 -0.15 -3.63 -12.87
N TYR A 9 0.88 -3.59 -12.03
CA TYR A 9 1.08 -2.50 -11.08
C TYR A 9 1.41 -1.19 -11.78
N GLU A 10 2.25 -1.21 -12.81
CA GLU A 10 2.66 -0.04 -13.59
C GLU A 10 1.53 0.58 -14.42
N LYS A 11 0.55 -0.22 -14.86
CA LYS A 11 -0.62 0.26 -15.63
C LYS A 11 -1.36 1.41 -14.93
N PHE A 12 -1.31 1.46 -13.60
CA PHE A 12 -2.00 2.45 -12.77
C PHE A 12 -1.02 3.29 -11.93
N LEU A 13 0.15 3.55 -12.49
CA LEU A 13 1.24 4.23 -11.79
C LEU A 13 0.84 5.61 -11.27
N LYS A 14 0.11 6.39 -12.08
CA LYS A 14 -0.35 7.75 -11.73
C LYS A 14 -1.24 7.72 -10.49
N GLU A 15 -2.27 6.86 -10.49
CA GLU A 15 -3.24 6.73 -9.42
C GLU A 15 -2.61 6.18 -8.14
N ARG A 16 -1.62 5.29 -8.27
CA ARG A 16 -0.88 4.69 -7.14
C ARG A 16 0.15 5.64 -6.54
N THR A 17 0.69 6.57 -7.35
CA THR A 17 1.71 7.53 -6.91
C THR A 17 1.09 8.77 -6.27
N LEU A 18 -0.16 9.13 -6.63
CA LEU A 18 -0.82 10.32 -6.11
C LEU A 18 -0.88 10.36 -4.57
N PRO A 19 -1.27 9.28 -3.85
CA PRO A 19 -1.28 9.31 -2.39
C PRO A 19 0.11 9.54 -1.77
N ALA A 20 1.18 9.00 -2.37
CA ALA A 20 2.54 9.26 -1.89
C ALA A 20 2.91 10.74 -2.04
N LYS A 21 2.49 11.40 -3.13
CA LYS A 21 2.70 12.84 -3.33
C LYS A 21 1.90 13.68 -2.32
N ASP A 22 0.65 13.31 -2.07
CA ASP A 22 -0.21 14.00 -1.10
C ASP A 22 0.35 13.86 0.33
N LEU A 23 0.80 12.67 0.72
CA LEU A 23 1.48 12.44 1.99
C LEU A 23 2.76 13.28 2.09
N LEU A 24 3.60 13.25 1.05
CA LEU A 24 4.85 13.99 1.00
C LEU A 24 4.64 15.51 1.08
N SER A 25 3.53 16.03 0.56
CA SER A 25 3.20 17.47 0.60
C SER A 25 2.98 17.99 2.03
N ARG A 26 2.68 17.11 2.99
CA ARG A 26 2.45 17.43 4.40
C ARG A 26 3.70 17.27 5.28
N ILE A 27 4.84 16.88 4.71
CA ILE A 27 6.09 16.76 5.43
C ILE A 27 6.81 18.11 5.41
N ASP A 28 6.98 18.70 6.59
CA ASP A 28 7.65 19.99 6.80
C ASP A 28 9.07 19.78 7.35
N ILE A 29 9.95 19.32 6.48
CA ILE A 29 11.42 19.27 6.72
C ILE A 29 12.09 19.85 5.46
N ALA A 30 12.86 20.93 5.66
CA ALA A 30 13.49 21.63 4.54
C ALA A 30 14.62 20.83 3.88
N SER A 31 15.46 20.15 4.66
CA SER A 31 16.68 19.50 4.16
C SER A 31 16.98 18.20 4.92
N PRO A 32 16.15 17.15 4.76
CA PRO A 32 16.43 15.85 5.37
C PRO A 32 17.71 15.26 4.79
N GLN A 33 18.51 14.61 5.64
CA GLN A 33 19.76 13.97 5.22
C GLN A 33 19.59 12.47 4.96
N LYS A 34 18.70 11.81 5.71
CA LYS A 34 18.50 10.37 5.61
C LYS A 34 16.99 10.02 5.68
N ILE A 35 16.51 9.32 4.69
CA ILE A 35 15.08 8.93 4.55
C ILE A 35 15.00 7.43 4.36
N ILE A 36 13.98 6.80 4.96
CA ILE A 36 13.66 5.41 4.68
C ILE A 36 12.20 5.29 4.21
N ASP A 37 11.99 4.50 3.14
CA ASP A 37 10.69 4.16 2.57
C ASP A 37 10.35 2.71 2.88
N ILE A 38 9.37 2.51 3.77
CA ILE A 38 8.95 1.20 4.27
C ILE A 38 7.87 0.61 3.35
N GLY A 39 8.16 -0.56 2.76
CA GLY A 39 7.31 -1.17 1.75
C GLY A 39 7.37 -0.42 0.42
N CYS A 40 8.60 -0.12 -0.02
CA CYS A 40 8.85 0.70 -1.20
C CYS A 40 8.33 0.09 -2.53
N GLY A 41 8.01 -1.22 -2.54
CA GLY A 41 7.61 -1.93 -3.74
C GLY A 41 8.64 -1.78 -4.87
N PRO A 42 8.22 -1.52 -6.13
CA PRO A 42 9.13 -1.33 -7.26
C PRO A 42 9.80 0.07 -7.27
N GLY A 43 9.74 0.83 -6.17
CA GLY A 43 10.43 2.11 -5.98
C GLY A 43 9.63 3.37 -6.33
N ASN A 44 8.33 3.27 -6.57
CA ASN A 44 7.52 4.42 -7.03
C ASN A 44 7.39 5.53 -5.96
N SER A 45 7.10 5.18 -4.71
CA SER A 45 7.09 6.13 -3.58
C SER A 45 8.48 6.68 -3.29
N THR A 46 9.49 5.80 -3.35
CA THR A 46 10.90 6.18 -3.17
C THR A 46 11.36 7.20 -4.22
N LYS A 47 10.91 7.06 -5.47
CA LYS A 47 11.18 8.03 -6.54
C LYS A 47 10.55 9.40 -6.24
N VAL A 48 9.35 9.44 -5.68
CA VAL A 48 8.69 10.69 -5.27
C VAL A 48 9.49 11.40 -4.16
N LEU A 49 10.04 10.64 -3.21
CA LEU A 49 10.93 11.15 -2.17
C LEU A 49 12.24 11.70 -2.77
N PHE A 50 12.85 10.93 -3.68
CA PHE A 50 14.09 11.33 -4.35
C PHE A 50 13.93 12.61 -5.17
N ASP A 51 12.80 12.77 -5.86
CA ASP A 51 12.54 13.98 -6.66
C ASP A 51 12.39 15.23 -5.81
N LYS A 52 11.81 15.09 -4.59
CA LYS A 52 11.68 16.23 -3.66
C LYS A 52 12.97 16.50 -2.90
N PHE A 53 13.74 15.46 -2.54
CA PHE A 53 14.94 15.54 -1.70
C PHE A 53 16.16 14.90 -2.38
N PRO A 54 16.65 15.45 -3.51
CA PRO A 54 17.69 14.82 -4.33
C PRO A 54 19.06 14.71 -3.63
N ASN A 55 19.26 15.46 -2.54
CA ASN A 55 20.49 15.46 -1.75
C ASN A 55 20.41 14.52 -0.53
N ALA A 56 19.24 13.96 -0.22
CA ALA A 56 19.09 13.02 0.88
C ALA A 56 19.58 11.61 0.49
N LYS A 57 20.18 10.90 1.44
CA LYS A 57 20.38 9.47 1.31
C LYS A 57 19.03 8.78 1.52
N ILE A 58 18.50 8.11 0.49
CA ILE A 58 17.21 7.42 0.55
C ILE A 58 17.43 5.92 0.47
N ILE A 59 16.79 5.18 1.38
CA ILE A 59 16.79 3.72 1.44
C ILE A 59 15.34 3.25 1.29
N GLY A 60 15.08 2.39 0.29
CA GLY A 60 13.81 1.68 0.16
C GLY A 60 13.92 0.27 0.69
N ILE A 61 12.98 -0.19 1.50
CA ILE A 61 12.91 -1.59 1.94
C ILE A 61 11.58 -2.22 1.56
N ASP A 62 11.63 -3.50 1.15
CA ASP A 62 10.45 -4.31 0.86
C ASP A 62 10.78 -5.79 1.09
N ASN A 63 9.82 -6.59 1.56
CA ASN A 63 10.02 -8.01 1.79
C ASN A 63 9.89 -8.88 0.52
N SER A 64 9.44 -8.30 -0.60
CA SER A 64 9.39 -8.97 -1.90
C SER A 64 10.69 -8.79 -2.67
N LYS A 65 11.45 -9.88 -2.80
CA LYS A 65 12.69 -9.90 -3.59
C LYS A 65 12.47 -9.40 -5.03
N LYS A 66 11.37 -9.80 -5.66
CA LYS A 66 11.01 -9.39 -7.02
C LYS A 66 10.77 -7.89 -7.15
N MET A 67 10.10 -7.29 -6.16
CA MET A 67 9.90 -5.83 -6.12
C MET A 67 11.22 -5.09 -5.97
N ILE A 68 12.11 -5.56 -5.09
CA ILE A 68 13.44 -4.97 -4.89
C ILE A 68 14.32 -5.09 -6.13
N GLU A 69 14.30 -6.23 -6.83
CA GLU A 69 15.02 -6.41 -8.10
C GLU A 69 14.55 -5.38 -9.15
N GLN A 70 13.23 -5.19 -9.25
CA GLN A 70 12.67 -4.20 -10.17
C GLN A 70 13.03 -2.76 -9.75
N ALA A 71 12.95 -2.44 -8.45
CA ALA A 71 13.32 -1.12 -7.94
C ALA A 71 14.79 -0.78 -8.26
N LYS A 72 15.70 -1.73 -8.07
CA LYS A 72 17.13 -1.59 -8.42
C LYS A 72 17.36 -1.37 -9.91
N ASN A 73 16.60 -2.06 -10.76
CA ASN A 73 16.67 -1.89 -12.21
C ASN A 73 16.15 -0.51 -12.66
N ASN A 74 15.09 -0.02 -12.00
CA ASN A 74 14.46 1.26 -12.35
C ASN A 74 15.24 2.48 -11.82
N PHE A 75 15.92 2.34 -10.66
CA PHE A 75 16.47 3.49 -9.92
C PHE A 75 17.88 3.19 -9.36
N SER A 76 18.90 3.20 -10.21
CA SER A 76 20.29 2.84 -9.87
C SER A 76 20.96 3.75 -8.84
N LYS A 77 20.43 4.96 -8.59
CA LYS A 77 20.98 5.93 -7.63
C LYS A 77 20.40 5.79 -6.21
N ILE A 78 19.44 4.91 -6.03
CA ILE A 78 18.74 4.70 -4.76
C ILE A 78 19.14 3.34 -4.18
N GLU A 79 19.33 3.28 -2.87
CA GLU A 79 19.61 2.03 -2.17
C GLU A 79 18.31 1.28 -1.90
N PHE A 80 18.24 -0.01 -2.33
CA PHE A 80 17.09 -0.87 -2.07
C PHE A 80 17.52 -2.15 -1.37
N ILE A 81 16.84 -2.50 -0.27
CA ILE A 81 17.16 -3.63 0.59
C ILE A 81 15.96 -4.57 0.65
N ASN A 82 16.19 -5.87 0.37
CA ASN A 82 15.17 -6.88 0.60
C ASN A 82 15.17 -7.26 2.08
N ALA A 83 14.17 -6.81 2.82
CA ALA A 83 14.04 -7.09 4.25
C ALA A 83 12.58 -6.95 4.71
N ASP A 84 12.22 -7.67 5.75
CA ASP A 84 10.91 -7.60 6.39
C ASP A 84 10.97 -6.70 7.63
N ILE A 85 10.23 -5.59 7.59
CA ILE A 85 10.17 -4.62 8.71
C ILE A 85 9.50 -5.21 9.96
N SER A 86 8.70 -6.25 9.81
CA SER A 86 8.02 -6.92 10.94
C SER A 86 8.97 -7.79 11.76
N THR A 87 10.16 -8.09 11.25
CA THR A 87 11.19 -8.89 11.92
C THR A 87 12.23 -8.00 12.62
N ASP A 88 13.10 -8.61 13.45
CA ASP A 88 14.20 -7.92 14.11
C ASP A 88 15.45 -7.71 13.22
N GLU A 89 15.41 -8.18 11.97
CA GLU A 89 16.52 -8.00 11.01
C GLU A 89 16.80 -6.52 10.68
N ILE A 90 15.77 -5.66 10.78
CA ILE A 90 15.89 -4.23 10.60
C ILE A 90 15.82 -3.55 11.97
N ASN A 91 16.97 -3.12 12.46
CA ASN A 91 17.10 -2.45 13.75
C ASN A 91 17.90 -1.13 13.59
N TYR A 92 17.24 -0.13 13.00
CA TYR A 92 17.75 1.24 12.96
C TYR A 92 17.23 2.03 14.16
N GLU A 93 18.07 2.79 14.81
CA GLU A 93 17.70 3.66 15.95
C GLU A 93 18.23 5.07 15.74
N ASN A 94 17.35 6.07 15.84
CA ASN A 94 17.71 7.50 15.73
C ASN A 94 18.54 7.87 14.50
N GLU A 95 18.22 7.26 13.35
CA GLU A 95 19.01 7.43 12.13
C GLU A 95 18.37 8.29 11.05
N PHE A 96 17.03 8.31 10.99
CA PHE A 96 16.29 8.90 9.87
C PHE A 96 15.65 10.23 10.25
N ASP A 97 15.70 11.17 9.31
CA ASP A 97 14.96 12.42 9.40
C ASP A 97 13.49 12.22 8.98
N ILE A 98 13.26 11.25 8.07
CA ILE A 98 11.93 10.85 7.62
C ILE A 98 11.83 9.33 7.56
N VAL A 99 10.80 8.77 8.17
CA VAL A 99 10.33 7.40 7.96
C VAL A 99 9.02 7.50 7.20
N PHE A 100 9.01 6.98 5.97
CA PHE A 100 7.88 7.08 5.05
C PHE A 100 7.29 5.70 4.78
N SER A 101 5.96 5.58 4.69
CA SER A 101 5.29 4.34 4.29
C SER A 101 4.02 4.64 3.52
N ASN A 102 3.91 4.13 2.30
CA ASN A 102 2.74 4.34 1.46
C ASN A 102 2.15 3.00 1.00
N ALA A 103 0.91 2.71 1.42
CA ALA A 103 0.16 1.51 1.07
C ALA A 103 0.89 0.18 1.40
N CYS A 104 1.59 0.14 2.53
CA CYS A 104 2.34 -1.01 3.03
C CYS A 104 1.75 -1.57 4.33
N MET A 105 1.53 -0.71 5.34
CA MET A 105 1.23 -1.16 6.71
C MET A 105 0.01 -2.07 6.82
N GLN A 106 -0.99 -1.93 5.95
CA GLN A 106 -2.18 -2.81 5.94
C GLN A 106 -1.85 -4.31 5.84
N TRP A 107 -0.65 -4.67 5.44
CA TRP A 107 -0.19 -6.05 5.29
C TRP A 107 0.60 -6.59 6.49
N ILE A 108 0.91 -5.73 7.45
CA ILE A 108 1.76 -6.03 8.59
C ILE A 108 0.89 -6.11 9.85
N PRO A 109 0.96 -7.18 10.64
CA PRO A 109 0.21 -7.27 11.90
C PRO A 109 0.81 -6.36 12.99
N ASN A 110 0.08 -6.20 14.11
CA ASN A 110 0.54 -5.54 15.33
C ASN A 110 1.02 -4.10 15.14
N HIS A 111 0.16 -3.23 14.60
CA HIS A 111 0.50 -1.84 14.30
C HIS A 111 0.99 -1.05 15.50
N HIS A 112 0.57 -1.36 16.72
CA HIS A 112 1.09 -0.73 17.94
C HIS A 112 2.62 -0.95 18.08
N VAL A 113 3.08 -2.18 17.89
CA VAL A 113 4.51 -2.51 17.94
C VAL A 113 5.24 -1.92 16.75
N LEU A 114 4.65 -2.02 15.56
CA LEU A 114 5.23 -1.50 14.33
C LEU A 114 5.43 0.02 14.40
N LEU A 115 4.43 0.79 14.79
CA LEU A 115 4.51 2.25 14.87
C LEU A 115 5.57 2.70 15.87
N LYS A 116 5.67 2.02 17.03
CA LYS A 116 6.74 2.27 18.00
C LYS A 116 8.12 2.01 17.41
N LYS A 117 8.29 0.91 16.65
CA LYS A 117 9.54 0.60 15.94
C LYS A 117 9.87 1.68 14.93
N LEU A 118 8.92 2.12 14.11
CA LEU A 118 9.12 3.17 13.11
C LEU A 118 9.48 4.51 13.76
N MET A 119 8.84 4.87 14.87
CA MET A 119 9.19 6.09 15.64
C MET A 119 10.60 6.01 16.22
N ASN A 120 11.05 4.83 16.69
CA ASN A 120 12.40 4.65 17.21
C ASN A 120 13.49 4.85 16.14
N MET A 121 13.18 4.57 14.87
CA MET A 121 14.10 4.79 13.75
C MET A 121 14.36 6.28 13.48
N LEU A 122 13.48 7.17 13.92
CA LEU A 122 13.58 8.60 13.71
C LEU A 122 14.63 9.24 14.65
N LYS A 123 15.36 10.20 14.14
CA LYS A 123 16.10 11.19 14.94
C LYS A 123 15.12 12.08 15.73
N GLN A 124 15.64 12.80 16.73
CA GLN A 124 14.87 13.86 17.39
C GLN A 124 14.40 14.89 16.35
N ASN A 125 13.14 15.28 16.40
CA ASN A 125 12.43 16.11 15.42
C ASN A 125 12.24 15.47 14.02
N GLY A 126 12.52 14.17 13.88
CA GLY A 126 12.20 13.42 12.66
C GLY A 126 10.72 13.19 12.49
N ILE A 127 10.28 12.89 11.27
CA ILE A 127 8.88 12.74 10.90
C ILE A 127 8.58 11.33 10.44
N LEU A 128 7.59 10.70 11.08
CA LEU A 128 6.89 9.52 10.57
C LEU A 128 5.75 9.99 9.67
N ALA A 129 5.69 9.50 8.43
CA ALA A 129 4.63 9.81 7.49
C ALA A 129 4.07 8.50 6.90
N VAL A 130 2.79 8.25 7.10
CA VAL A 130 2.13 6.99 6.72
C VAL A 130 0.85 7.25 5.96
N GLN A 131 0.62 6.44 4.92
CA GLN A 131 -0.64 6.33 4.21
C GLN A 131 -1.10 4.87 4.15
N ILE A 132 -2.37 4.62 4.44
CA ILE A 132 -2.99 3.29 4.47
C ILE A 132 -4.32 3.32 3.70
N PRO A 133 -4.58 2.37 2.77
CA PRO A 133 -5.92 2.19 2.22
C PRO A 133 -6.91 1.76 3.32
N ILE A 134 -8.11 2.35 3.33
CA ILE A 134 -9.20 2.02 4.26
C ILE A 134 -10.48 1.64 3.50
N ASN A 135 -10.30 0.89 2.43
CA ASN A 135 -11.37 0.58 1.47
C ASN A 135 -12.04 -0.79 1.66
N PHE A 136 -11.94 -1.41 2.84
CA PHE A 136 -12.48 -2.76 3.10
C PHE A 136 -14.00 -2.85 3.01
N SER A 137 -14.69 -1.76 3.36
CA SER A 137 -16.15 -1.66 3.27
C SER A 137 -16.65 -1.42 1.84
N GLU A 138 -15.75 -1.12 0.90
CA GLU A 138 -16.12 -0.83 -0.49
C GLU A 138 -16.68 -2.09 -1.19
N PRO A 139 -17.61 -1.92 -2.13
CA PRO A 139 -18.37 -3.02 -2.74
C PRO A 139 -17.51 -4.15 -3.31
N ILE A 140 -16.37 -3.84 -3.90
CA ILE A 140 -15.44 -4.83 -4.48
C ILE A 140 -14.90 -5.81 -3.42
N HIS A 141 -14.59 -5.35 -2.20
CA HIS A 141 -14.10 -6.25 -1.15
C HIS A 141 -15.19 -7.20 -0.66
N LYS A 142 -16.43 -6.72 -0.56
CA LYS A 142 -17.60 -7.55 -0.25
C LYS A 142 -17.84 -8.58 -1.35
N LEU A 143 -17.70 -8.20 -2.62
CA LEU A 143 -17.82 -9.12 -3.76
C LEU A 143 -16.73 -10.19 -3.69
N ILE A 144 -15.46 -9.83 -3.51
CA ILE A 144 -14.35 -10.79 -3.40
C ILE A 144 -14.62 -11.75 -2.24
N GLN A 145 -15.02 -11.25 -1.08
CA GLN A 145 -15.37 -12.07 0.07
C GLN A 145 -16.53 -13.04 -0.26
N LYS A 146 -17.63 -12.54 -0.84
CA LYS A 146 -18.78 -13.35 -1.24
C LYS A 146 -18.37 -14.50 -2.17
N VAL A 147 -17.58 -14.21 -3.21
CA VAL A 147 -17.14 -15.22 -4.17
C VAL A 147 -16.20 -16.22 -3.51
N THR A 148 -15.16 -15.77 -2.81
CA THR A 148 -14.14 -16.65 -2.20
C THR A 148 -14.69 -17.55 -1.09
N THR A 149 -15.81 -17.17 -0.45
CA THR A 149 -16.48 -17.98 0.59
C THR A 149 -17.65 -18.82 0.08
N SER A 150 -17.99 -18.73 -1.21
CA SER A 150 -19.05 -19.54 -1.81
C SER A 150 -18.72 -21.03 -1.82
N ASP A 151 -19.72 -21.90 -1.91
CA ASP A 151 -19.53 -23.35 -1.92
C ASP A 151 -18.59 -23.83 -3.03
N LYS A 152 -18.58 -23.13 -4.16
CA LYS A 152 -17.71 -23.41 -5.31
C LYS A 152 -16.24 -23.14 -5.01
N TRP A 153 -15.93 -22.10 -4.23
CA TRP A 153 -14.56 -21.60 -4.08
C TRP A 153 -13.95 -21.78 -2.70
N LYS A 154 -14.77 -21.90 -1.62
CA LYS A 154 -14.30 -21.90 -0.22
C LYS A 154 -13.19 -22.91 0.09
N ASN A 155 -13.17 -24.05 -0.61
CA ASN A 155 -12.18 -25.12 -0.41
C ASN A 155 -10.96 -25.01 -1.35
N LYS A 156 -10.93 -24.03 -2.25
CA LYS A 156 -9.82 -23.81 -3.17
C LYS A 156 -8.73 -22.90 -2.58
N PHE A 157 -9.03 -22.22 -1.47
CA PHE A 157 -8.13 -21.24 -0.87
C PHE A 157 -7.70 -21.68 0.53
N SER A 158 -6.42 -22.03 0.68
CA SER A 158 -5.77 -22.31 1.96
C SER A 158 -5.26 -21.02 2.64
N VAL A 159 -4.88 -20.02 1.83
CA VAL A 159 -4.44 -18.70 2.31
C VAL A 159 -5.51 -17.68 1.94
N LYS A 160 -6.02 -16.98 2.95
CA LYS A 160 -6.91 -15.82 2.77
C LYS A 160 -6.10 -14.55 2.85
N ARG A 161 -6.58 -13.53 2.15
CA ARG A 161 -6.01 -12.20 2.27
C ARG A 161 -6.41 -11.61 3.61
N GLU A 162 -5.45 -11.35 4.46
CA GLU A 162 -5.65 -10.63 5.71
C GLU A 162 -5.15 -9.19 5.57
N MET A 163 -5.84 -8.29 6.21
CA MET A 163 -5.49 -6.89 6.33
C MET A 163 -5.63 -6.50 7.80
N TYR A 164 -4.63 -5.80 8.31
CA TYR A 164 -4.45 -5.56 9.73
C TYR A 164 -4.73 -4.10 10.14
N ASN A 165 -5.54 -3.39 9.35
CA ASN A 165 -5.90 -2.01 9.66
C ASN A 165 -6.63 -1.94 11.00
N LEU A 166 -6.25 -0.95 11.78
CA LEU A 166 -6.97 -0.51 12.96
C LEU A 166 -8.03 0.54 12.58
N SER A 167 -8.93 0.85 13.50
CA SER A 167 -9.82 2.00 13.38
C SER A 167 -9.04 3.31 13.53
N GLN A 168 -9.63 4.42 13.08
CA GLN A 168 -9.04 5.75 13.23
C GLN A 168 -8.81 6.12 14.70
N ASN A 169 -9.71 5.70 15.60
CA ASN A 169 -9.56 5.94 17.05
C ASN A 169 -8.34 5.21 17.60
N GLU A 170 -8.16 3.93 17.25
CA GLU A 170 -7.00 3.15 17.70
C GLU A 170 -5.69 3.75 17.18
N TYR A 171 -5.64 4.22 15.92
CA TYR A 171 -4.45 4.93 15.42
C TYR A 171 -4.21 6.24 16.18
N CYS A 172 -5.27 7.00 16.47
CA CYS A 172 -5.17 8.24 17.24
C CYS A 172 -4.58 7.98 18.63
N ASP A 173 -5.06 6.95 19.33
CA ASP A 173 -4.57 6.59 20.66
C ASP A 173 -3.07 6.19 20.62
N ILE A 174 -2.67 5.35 19.67
CA ILE A 174 -1.28 4.95 19.49
C ILE A 174 -0.39 6.16 19.18
N LEU A 175 -0.82 7.04 18.29
CA LEU A 175 -0.04 8.22 17.92
C LEU A 175 0.10 9.21 19.08
N ALA A 176 -0.95 9.37 19.89
CA ALA A 176 -0.92 10.21 21.09
C ALA A 176 0.04 9.68 22.18
N GLU A 177 0.22 8.36 22.26
CA GLU A 177 1.25 7.76 23.13
C GLU A 177 2.68 8.00 22.61
N LEU A 178 2.87 8.08 21.29
CA LEU A 178 4.18 8.11 20.65
C LEU A 178 4.67 9.53 20.31
N SER A 179 3.76 10.50 20.19
CA SER A 179 4.08 11.87 19.77
C SER A 179 3.09 12.87 20.37
N SER A 180 3.60 14.03 20.80
CA SER A 180 2.77 15.19 21.17
C SER A 180 2.41 16.08 19.97
N ASP A 181 2.98 15.81 18.80
CA ASP A 181 2.80 16.59 17.57
C ASP A 181 2.48 15.64 16.42
N PHE A 182 1.20 15.36 16.22
CA PHE A 182 0.72 14.55 15.11
C PHE A 182 -0.60 15.06 14.57
N PHE A 183 -0.89 14.72 13.33
CA PHE A 183 -2.22 14.93 12.74
C PHE A 183 -2.58 13.80 11.79
N MET A 184 -3.89 13.57 11.63
CA MET A 184 -4.47 12.54 10.79
C MET A 184 -5.50 13.16 9.86
N TRP A 185 -5.65 12.58 8.67
CA TRP A 185 -6.73 12.96 7.74
C TRP A 185 -7.10 11.80 6.83
N GLU A 186 -8.25 11.92 6.20
CA GLU A 186 -8.69 11.00 5.16
C GLU A 186 -8.81 11.71 3.81
N THR A 187 -8.46 11.00 2.76
CA THR A 187 -8.71 11.44 1.39
C THR A 187 -9.42 10.33 0.62
N THR A 188 -10.55 10.65 0.02
CA THR A 188 -11.20 9.74 -0.90
C THR A 188 -10.82 10.09 -2.33
N TYR A 189 -10.12 9.18 -3.01
CA TYR A 189 -9.83 9.28 -4.42
C TYR A 189 -10.97 8.65 -5.23
N TYR A 190 -11.39 9.33 -6.28
CA TYR A 190 -12.33 8.79 -7.26
C TYR A 190 -11.57 8.53 -8.57
N HIS A 191 -11.22 7.26 -8.79
CA HIS A 191 -10.56 6.85 -10.02
C HIS A 191 -11.60 6.63 -11.11
N VAL A 192 -11.42 7.31 -12.24
CA VAL A 192 -12.27 7.15 -13.42
C VAL A 192 -11.68 6.06 -14.30
N MET A 193 -12.23 4.85 -14.18
CA MET A 193 -11.74 3.68 -14.89
C MET A 193 -12.39 3.57 -16.27
N PRO A 194 -11.63 3.24 -17.33
CA PRO A 194 -12.18 3.12 -18.69
C PRO A 194 -13.26 2.04 -18.82
N SER A 195 -13.15 0.96 -18.03
CA SER A 195 -14.07 -0.20 -18.12
C SER A 195 -14.01 -1.05 -16.85
N HIS A 196 -14.96 -2.00 -16.70
CA HIS A 196 -14.91 -3.05 -15.67
C HIS A 196 -13.65 -3.93 -15.80
N SER A 197 -13.19 -4.20 -17.03
CA SER A 197 -11.94 -4.94 -17.27
C SER A 197 -10.73 -4.18 -16.67
N SER A 198 -10.68 -2.86 -16.80
CA SER A 198 -9.62 -2.05 -16.19
C SER A 198 -9.67 -2.09 -14.65
N LEU A 199 -10.87 -2.12 -14.06
CA LEU A 199 -11.04 -2.29 -12.61
C LEU A 199 -10.63 -3.70 -12.16
N LEU A 200 -10.98 -4.74 -12.93
CA LEU A 200 -10.53 -6.10 -12.69
C LEU A 200 -8.99 -6.21 -12.75
N ASP A 201 -8.36 -5.58 -13.74
CA ASP A 201 -6.88 -5.56 -13.86
C ASP A 201 -6.22 -4.86 -12.67
N TRP A 202 -6.82 -3.80 -12.14
CA TRP A 202 -6.36 -3.16 -10.89
C TRP A 202 -6.26 -4.19 -9.76
N TYR A 203 -7.30 -5.01 -9.60
CA TYR A 203 -7.37 -6.00 -8.51
C TYR A 203 -6.56 -7.26 -8.79
N LYS A 204 -6.34 -7.66 -10.05
CA LYS A 204 -5.41 -8.75 -10.41
C LYS A 204 -4.00 -8.48 -9.91
N GLY A 205 -3.54 -7.23 -10.05
CA GLY A 205 -2.22 -6.80 -9.56
C GLY A 205 -2.15 -6.57 -8.05
N THR A 206 -3.25 -6.72 -7.30
CA THR A 206 -3.30 -6.43 -5.87
C THR A 206 -4.19 -7.42 -5.11
N GLY A 207 -5.47 -7.10 -4.97
CA GLY A 207 -6.42 -7.79 -4.09
C GLY A 207 -6.74 -9.21 -4.46
N LEU A 208 -6.66 -9.59 -5.73
CA LEU A 208 -6.93 -10.94 -6.21
C LEU A 208 -5.68 -11.81 -6.28
N SER A 209 -4.47 -11.24 -6.32
CA SER A 209 -3.21 -11.98 -6.47
C SER A 209 -3.08 -13.17 -5.48
N PRO A 210 -3.38 -13.04 -4.17
CA PRO A 210 -3.30 -14.16 -3.23
C PRO A 210 -4.20 -15.34 -3.59
N TYR A 211 -5.34 -15.08 -4.20
CA TYR A 211 -6.29 -16.11 -4.62
C TYR A 211 -5.90 -16.74 -5.94
N LEU A 212 -5.50 -15.92 -6.92
CA LEU A 212 -5.11 -16.38 -8.26
C LEU A 212 -3.92 -17.33 -8.22
N ASN A 213 -2.97 -17.10 -7.32
CA ASN A 213 -1.79 -17.94 -7.16
C ASN A 213 -2.09 -19.34 -6.59
N GLN A 214 -3.31 -19.60 -6.12
CA GLN A 214 -3.74 -20.88 -5.55
C GLN A 214 -4.62 -21.67 -6.52
N LEU A 215 -4.98 -21.10 -7.67
CA LEU A 215 -5.88 -21.70 -8.64
C LEU A 215 -5.14 -22.33 -9.82
N SER A 216 -5.70 -23.42 -10.39
CA SER A 216 -5.30 -23.93 -11.69
C SER A 216 -5.70 -22.97 -12.83
N GLU A 217 -5.04 -23.04 -14.00
CA GLU A 217 -5.38 -22.17 -15.13
C GLU A 217 -6.88 -22.15 -15.51
N PRO A 218 -7.57 -23.31 -15.60
CA PRO A 218 -9.01 -23.30 -15.85
C PRO A 218 -9.81 -22.59 -14.75
N ASP A 219 -9.47 -22.84 -13.48
CA ASP A 219 -10.14 -22.22 -12.32
C ASP A 219 -9.91 -20.69 -12.29
N VAL A 220 -8.74 -20.21 -12.67
CA VAL A 220 -8.44 -18.76 -12.77
C VAL A 220 -9.44 -18.06 -13.70
N ASN A 221 -9.69 -18.62 -14.88
CA ASN A 221 -10.62 -18.03 -15.85
C ASN A 221 -12.05 -17.99 -15.32
N PHE A 222 -12.54 -19.07 -14.72
CA PHE A 222 -13.87 -19.12 -14.11
C PHE A 222 -13.99 -18.15 -12.93
N PHE A 223 -12.98 -18.09 -12.06
CA PHE A 223 -12.97 -17.18 -10.92
C PHE A 223 -12.97 -15.71 -11.35
N LEU A 224 -12.14 -15.36 -12.33
CA LEU A 224 -12.08 -13.99 -12.86
C LEU A 224 -13.37 -13.59 -13.59
N GLN A 225 -14.02 -14.53 -14.29
CA GLN A 225 -15.30 -14.29 -14.93
C GLN A 225 -16.39 -13.98 -13.89
N GLU A 226 -16.46 -14.75 -12.80
CA GLU A 226 -17.43 -14.53 -11.73
C GLU A 226 -17.22 -13.20 -11.00
N ILE A 227 -15.96 -12.83 -10.75
CA ILE A 227 -15.62 -11.49 -10.21
C ILE A 227 -16.02 -10.39 -11.22
N PHE A 228 -15.74 -10.57 -12.51
CA PHE A 228 -16.07 -9.59 -13.54
C PHE A 228 -17.59 -9.36 -13.65
N GLU A 229 -18.39 -10.41 -13.64
CA GLU A 229 -19.85 -10.32 -13.64
C GLU A 229 -20.35 -9.54 -12.42
N GLY A 230 -19.87 -9.88 -11.23
CA GLY A 230 -20.20 -9.12 -10.02
C GLY A 230 -19.76 -7.65 -10.07
N LEU A 231 -18.61 -7.34 -10.70
CA LEU A 231 -18.19 -5.95 -10.92
C LEU A 231 -19.18 -5.18 -11.80
N THR A 232 -19.75 -5.81 -12.83
CA THR A 232 -20.72 -5.15 -13.71
C THR A 232 -22.03 -4.82 -13.00
N GLU A 233 -22.40 -5.61 -11.99
CA GLU A 233 -23.59 -5.38 -11.16
C GLU A 233 -23.40 -4.25 -10.15
N ILE A 234 -22.23 -4.19 -9.48
CA ILE A 234 -22.01 -3.29 -8.36
C ILE A 234 -21.41 -1.92 -8.75
N TYR A 235 -20.82 -1.81 -9.94
CA TYR A 235 -20.27 -0.56 -10.47
C TYR A 235 -20.98 -0.15 -11.78
N PRO A 236 -22.05 0.64 -11.72
CA PRO A 236 -22.74 1.07 -12.94
C PRO A 236 -21.85 1.99 -13.78
N LYS A 237 -22.01 1.89 -15.10
CA LYS A 237 -21.36 2.82 -16.03
C LYS A 237 -21.95 4.22 -15.87
N GLN A 238 -21.09 5.20 -15.86
CA GLN A 238 -21.44 6.60 -15.92
C GLN A 238 -21.97 6.96 -17.34
N LYS A 239 -22.55 8.15 -17.52
CA LYS A 239 -23.08 8.61 -18.82
C LYS A 239 -22.06 8.55 -19.97
N ASN A 240 -20.79 8.71 -19.66
CA ASN A 240 -19.68 8.62 -20.62
C ASN A 240 -19.13 7.18 -20.82
N GLY A 241 -19.81 6.17 -20.25
CA GLY A 241 -19.40 4.76 -20.34
C GLY A 241 -18.30 4.31 -19.38
N GLN A 242 -17.72 5.23 -18.60
CA GLN A 242 -16.64 4.95 -17.64
C GLN A 242 -17.20 4.49 -16.29
N ILE A 243 -16.31 3.95 -15.45
CA ILE A 243 -16.62 3.47 -14.10
C ILE A 243 -16.03 4.41 -13.07
N LEU A 244 -16.82 4.86 -12.11
CA LEU A 244 -16.32 5.62 -10.96
C LEU A 244 -15.95 4.66 -9.84
N PHE A 245 -14.64 4.57 -9.55
CA PHE A 245 -14.10 3.72 -8.50
C PHE A 245 -13.63 4.54 -7.31
N LYS A 246 -14.34 4.42 -6.21
CA LYS A 246 -14.05 5.09 -4.94
C LYS A 246 -12.94 4.36 -4.19
N PHE A 247 -11.94 5.11 -3.69
CA PHE A 247 -10.78 4.57 -2.98
C PHE A 247 -10.38 5.46 -1.79
N PRO A 248 -10.97 5.24 -0.61
CA PRO A 248 -10.62 6.00 0.60
C PRO A 248 -9.28 5.56 1.18
N ARG A 249 -8.55 6.52 1.73
CA ARG A 249 -7.23 6.35 2.35
C ARG A 249 -7.11 7.17 3.61
N LEU A 250 -6.53 6.58 4.64
CA LEU A 250 -6.12 7.23 5.86
C LEU A 250 -4.66 7.67 5.72
N PHE A 251 -4.37 8.84 6.24
CA PHE A 251 -3.04 9.43 6.31
C PHE A 251 -2.77 9.90 7.73
N PHE A 252 -1.52 9.81 8.14
CA PHE A 252 -1.06 10.48 9.35
C PHE A 252 0.41 10.87 9.27
N VAL A 253 0.75 11.91 10.00
CA VAL A 253 2.10 12.41 10.18
C VAL A 253 2.30 12.62 11.67
N ALA A 254 3.43 12.14 12.21
CA ALA A 254 3.81 12.30 13.62
C ALA A 254 5.29 12.71 13.71
N LYS A 255 5.59 13.63 14.63
CA LYS A 255 6.95 14.11 14.88
C LYS A 255 7.50 13.46 16.15
N LYS A 256 8.77 13.03 16.12
CA LYS A 256 9.47 12.52 17.31
C LYS A 256 9.99 13.63 18.21
#